data_9f57fc83122de067e5241d822223f9d0
#
_entry.id   9f57fc83122de067e5241d822223f9d0
#
_cell.length_a   1.000
_cell.length_b   1.000
_cell.length_c   1.000
_cell.angle_alpha   90.00
_cell.angle_beta   90.00
_cell.angle_gamma   90.00
#
_symmetry.space_group_name_H-M   'P 1'
#
loop_
_entity.id
_entity.type
_entity.pdbx_description
1 polymer ?
#
loop_
_entity_poly.entity_id
_entity_poly.type
_entity_poly.pdbx_seq_one_letter_code
_entity_poly.pdbx_strand_id
1 'polypeptide(L)'
;MEENEKKYEEELSPLPQVSEDTQNELLAEVSADVSAERAAELPEKDAPAYRWDFSEAPEVKRERKKRRSALVYAGVMTGAFVISFAILLVLLLTNVMKTSGEPSNIGGLQNFFDGEDRIVYVREHDSESGVLTTQEIYDKCLPSVVSISVGTSEGAAGVGSGFIISQNGYIVTANHVVDGMTSISVILSDGRFYEAKVIDGNDFTDIALIKIEEEGLTPIKIGSSSELLVGDTVVAIGTPASLNFAGSLATGHVSYQNRVFKLSDGNGGVEKKMTLIQTNALVNPGNSGCPLINEYGEAVGIVTMKLNSNYYEGMCFAIPLDAAMPIIEAMRDGKDYTVLLGAISQYPAKLGVQISVTTVPETGEFGLKIEQFTENTYDAARKLKVGDIITHLNGVKFNSSSELSMLLDKCSPGETVSVTYYRDGQYQEIYVRLGR
;
A
#
# COMPACT_ATOMS: atom_id res chain seq x y z
N MET A 1 29.53 -21.93 -38.75
CA MET A 1 28.49 -21.21 -37.93
C MET A 1 27.08 -21.48 -38.42
N GLU A 2 26.88 -22.03 -39.59
CA GLU A 2 25.55 -22.36 -40.14
C GLU A 2 25.01 -23.76 -39.78
N GLU A 3 25.84 -24.65 -39.22
CA GLU A 3 25.38 -25.99 -38.78
C GLU A 3 24.79 -26.07 -37.39
N ASN A 4 24.96 -25.03 -36.56
CA ASN A 4 24.38 -24.99 -35.21
C ASN A 4 23.01 -24.30 -35.11
N GLU A 5 22.58 -23.54 -36.12
CA GLU A 5 21.24 -22.93 -36.15
C GLU A 5 20.14 -23.92 -36.54
N LYS A 6 20.46 -24.92 -37.35
CA LYS A 6 19.46 -25.93 -37.76
C LYS A 6 19.09 -26.97 -36.70
N LYS A 7 19.82 -27.04 -35.60
CA LYS A 7 19.55 -28.00 -34.51
C LYS A 7 18.61 -27.47 -33.42
N TYR A 8 18.30 -26.16 -33.42
CA TYR A 8 17.35 -25.53 -32.46
C TYR A 8 15.94 -25.34 -33.01
N GLU A 9 15.70 -25.54 -34.31
CA GLU A 9 14.38 -25.43 -34.92
C GLU A 9 13.56 -26.74 -34.91
N GLU A 10 14.15 -27.88 -34.59
CA GLU A 10 13.46 -29.18 -34.62
C GLU A 10 12.88 -29.66 -33.27
N GLU A 11 13.05 -28.94 -32.16
CA GLU A 11 12.55 -29.36 -30.85
C GLU A 11 11.33 -28.56 -30.33
N LEU A 12 10.76 -27.65 -31.10
CA LEU A 12 9.51 -26.97 -30.74
C LEU A 12 8.32 -27.63 -31.45
N SER A 13 7.88 -28.77 -30.90
CA SER A 13 6.54 -29.28 -31.21
C SER A 13 5.49 -28.23 -30.80
N PRO A 14 4.51 -27.88 -31.65
CA PRO A 14 3.45 -26.96 -31.26
C PRO A 14 2.67 -27.59 -30.13
N LEU A 15 2.46 -26.81 -29.06
CA LEU A 15 1.57 -27.17 -27.97
C LEU A 15 0.20 -27.56 -28.52
N PRO A 16 -0.43 -28.64 -28.04
CA PRO A 16 -1.75 -29.05 -28.51
C PRO A 16 -2.73 -27.91 -28.33
N GLN A 17 -3.38 -27.50 -29.39
CA GLN A 17 -4.48 -26.53 -29.35
C GLN A 17 -5.64 -27.18 -28.58
N VAL A 18 -5.94 -26.63 -27.42
CA VAL A 18 -7.14 -27.01 -26.65
C VAL A 18 -8.35 -26.49 -27.43
N SER A 19 -9.29 -27.38 -27.73
CA SER A 19 -10.49 -27.01 -28.46
C SER A 19 -11.32 -25.97 -27.69
N GLU A 20 -12.05 -25.11 -28.39
CA GLU A 20 -12.94 -24.11 -27.80
C GLU A 20 -13.94 -24.73 -26.81
N ASP A 21 -14.39 -25.95 -27.05
CA ASP A 21 -15.29 -26.67 -26.17
C ASP A 21 -14.64 -27.01 -24.80
N THR A 22 -13.37 -27.39 -24.80
CA THR A 22 -12.61 -27.68 -23.57
C THR A 22 -12.31 -26.40 -22.79
N GLN A 23 -12.10 -25.26 -23.45
CA GLN A 23 -11.94 -23.97 -22.80
C GLN A 23 -13.24 -23.50 -22.18
N ASN A 24 -14.35 -23.72 -22.83
CA ASN A 24 -15.69 -23.36 -22.32
C ASN A 24 -16.13 -24.24 -21.14
N GLU A 25 -15.79 -25.55 -21.13
CA GLU A 25 -16.00 -26.42 -19.97
C GLU A 25 -15.16 -26.00 -18.75
N LEU A 26 -13.88 -25.68 -18.93
CA LEU A 26 -13.03 -25.17 -17.84
C LEU A 26 -13.54 -23.83 -17.28
N LEU A 27 -14.01 -22.93 -18.14
CA LEU A 27 -14.60 -21.66 -17.72
C LEU A 27 -15.94 -21.84 -17.00
N ALA A 28 -16.72 -22.85 -17.39
CA ALA A 28 -17.98 -23.18 -16.72
C ALA A 28 -17.74 -23.80 -15.32
N GLU A 29 -16.74 -24.69 -15.17
CA GLU A 29 -16.37 -25.25 -13.86
C GLU A 29 -15.85 -24.15 -12.90
N VAL A 30 -14.96 -23.27 -13.36
CA VAL A 30 -14.47 -22.14 -12.56
C VAL A 30 -15.58 -21.16 -12.17
N SER A 31 -16.58 -20.96 -13.07
CA SER A 31 -17.72 -20.08 -12.76
C SER A 31 -18.73 -20.72 -11.81
N ALA A 32 -18.86 -22.05 -11.80
CA ALA A 32 -19.72 -22.78 -10.89
C ALA A 32 -19.15 -22.83 -9.46
N ASP A 33 -17.84 -23.01 -9.30
CA ASP A 33 -17.17 -22.98 -8.00
C ASP A 33 -17.23 -21.57 -7.36
N VAL A 34 -17.03 -20.51 -8.16
CA VAL A 34 -17.16 -19.12 -7.66
C VAL A 34 -18.60 -18.78 -7.28
N SER A 35 -19.61 -19.42 -7.91
CA SER A 35 -21.02 -19.18 -7.58
C SER A 35 -21.46 -19.96 -6.33
N ALA A 36 -20.89 -21.12 -6.06
CA ALA A 36 -21.21 -21.94 -4.89
C ALA A 36 -20.59 -21.36 -3.59
N GLU A 37 -19.38 -20.84 -3.62
CA GLU A 37 -18.77 -20.14 -2.48
C GLU A 37 -19.46 -18.81 -2.16
N ARG A 38 -20.02 -18.12 -3.16
CA ARG A 38 -20.74 -16.85 -2.95
C ARG A 38 -22.11 -16.97 -2.32
N ALA A 39 -22.68 -18.16 -2.29
CA ALA A 39 -24.03 -18.40 -1.72
C ALA A 39 -24.00 -18.74 -0.22
N ALA A 40 -22.84 -18.93 0.39
CA ALA A 40 -22.71 -19.45 1.73
C ALA A 40 -22.49 -18.42 2.85
N GLU A 41 -22.11 -17.17 2.57
CA GLU A 41 -21.89 -16.18 3.64
C GLU A 41 -22.15 -14.74 3.16
N LEU A 42 -23.35 -14.24 3.45
CA LEU A 42 -23.63 -12.81 3.54
C LEU A 42 -23.88 -12.49 5.03
N PRO A 43 -23.00 -11.77 5.71
CA PRO A 43 -23.35 -11.19 7.01
C PRO A 43 -24.16 -9.91 6.82
N GLU A 44 -25.06 -9.71 7.77
CA GLU A 44 -26.00 -8.58 7.93
C GLU A 44 -25.36 -7.19 7.83
N LYS A 45 -26.20 -6.25 7.40
CA LYS A 45 -25.94 -4.81 7.33
C LYS A 45 -25.44 -4.27 8.66
N ASP A 46 -24.41 -3.45 8.56
CA ASP A 46 -23.80 -2.51 9.48
C ASP A 46 -22.30 -2.83 9.72
N ALA A 47 -21.48 -2.60 8.71
CA ALA A 47 -20.06 -2.42 8.91
C ALA A 47 -19.67 -1.01 8.48
N PRO A 48 -19.17 -0.17 9.39
CA PRO A 48 -18.63 1.13 9.05
C PRO A 48 -17.34 0.97 8.23
N ALA A 49 -17.07 1.98 7.40
CA ALA A 49 -15.89 2.12 6.57
C ALA A 49 -14.61 1.71 7.31
N TYR A 50 -13.82 0.90 6.64
CA TYR A 50 -12.44 0.51 6.87
C TYR A 50 -11.82 1.01 8.19
N ARG A 51 -12.17 0.35 9.29
CA ARG A 51 -11.46 0.44 10.55
C ARG A 51 -10.60 -0.81 10.65
N TRP A 52 -9.30 -0.64 10.71
CA TRP A 52 -8.38 -1.72 11.01
C TRP A 52 -8.67 -2.18 12.44
N ASP A 53 -9.30 -3.36 12.58
CA ASP A 53 -9.50 -3.98 13.88
C ASP A 53 -8.29 -4.89 14.17
N PHE A 54 -7.41 -4.43 15.07
CA PHE A 54 -6.28 -5.22 15.58
C PHE A 54 -6.64 -6.01 16.83
N SER A 55 -7.91 -6.06 17.22
CA SER A 55 -8.35 -6.83 18.36
C SER A 55 -8.58 -8.31 17.96
N GLU A 56 -7.85 -9.15 18.67
CA GLU A 56 -8.01 -10.60 18.88
C GLU A 56 -7.28 -11.53 17.92
N ALA A 57 -6.07 -11.93 18.37
CA ALA A 57 -5.61 -13.28 18.09
C ALA A 57 -6.60 -14.29 18.70
N PRO A 58 -7.00 -15.35 17.97
CA PRO A 58 -8.00 -16.30 18.47
C PRO A 58 -7.56 -16.91 19.79
N GLU A 59 -8.34 -16.70 20.84
CA GLU A 59 -8.18 -17.43 22.11
C GLU A 59 -8.34 -18.91 21.86
N VAL A 60 -7.24 -19.65 21.85
CA VAL A 60 -7.25 -21.09 21.89
C VAL A 60 -7.79 -21.52 23.27
N LYS A 61 -9.07 -21.89 23.34
CA LYS A 61 -9.65 -22.53 24.52
C LYS A 61 -8.88 -23.80 24.84
N ARG A 62 -7.92 -23.72 25.76
CA ARG A 62 -7.26 -24.87 26.32
C ARG A 62 -8.24 -25.62 27.24
N GLU A 63 -8.73 -26.74 26.85
CA GLU A 63 -9.39 -27.72 27.74
C GLU A 63 -8.44 -28.07 28.88
N ARG A 64 -8.81 -27.70 30.11
CA ARG A 64 -8.10 -28.10 31.33
C ARG A 64 -8.34 -29.59 31.61
N LYS A 65 -7.59 -30.48 30.98
CA LYS A 65 -7.44 -31.85 31.44
C LYS A 65 -6.55 -31.89 32.67
N LYS A 66 -7.11 -32.31 33.81
CA LYS A 66 -6.42 -32.48 35.09
C LYS A 66 -5.21 -33.42 34.91
N ARG A 67 -4.00 -32.85 34.92
CA ARG A 67 -2.76 -33.62 35.03
C ARG A 67 -2.00 -33.19 36.29
N ARG A 68 -2.30 -33.81 37.45
CA ARG A 68 -1.53 -33.69 38.67
C ARG A 68 -0.14 -34.34 38.60
N SER A 69 0.12 -35.25 37.67
CA SER A 69 1.42 -35.91 37.49
C SER A 69 2.44 -35.14 36.68
N ALA A 70 2.04 -34.20 35.81
CA ALA A 70 2.94 -33.43 34.98
C ALA A 70 3.66 -32.29 35.75
N LEU A 71 3.03 -31.75 36.79
CA LEU A 71 3.62 -30.67 37.62
C LEU A 71 4.81 -31.20 38.47
N VAL A 72 4.77 -32.43 38.95
CA VAL A 72 5.91 -33.01 39.72
C VAL A 72 7.08 -33.31 38.79
N TYR A 73 6.82 -33.80 37.56
CA TYR A 73 7.91 -34.03 36.57
C TYR A 73 8.54 -32.73 36.07
N ALA A 74 7.73 -31.71 35.84
CA ALA A 74 8.23 -30.38 35.46
C ALA A 74 9.10 -29.77 36.58
N GLY A 75 8.69 -29.90 37.83
CA GLY A 75 9.50 -29.40 38.98
C GLY A 75 10.86 -30.10 39.16
N VAL A 76 10.91 -31.43 38.95
CA VAL A 76 12.16 -32.18 39.02
C VAL A 76 13.10 -31.87 37.88
N MET A 77 12.56 -31.71 36.64
CA MET A 77 13.34 -31.36 35.44
C MET A 77 13.86 -29.93 35.52
N THR A 78 13.04 -28.97 36.02
CA THR A 78 13.48 -27.57 36.21
C THR A 78 14.58 -27.49 37.31
N GLY A 79 14.44 -28.25 38.41
CA GLY A 79 15.45 -28.30 39.44
C GLY A 79 16.78 -28.87 38.94
N ALA A 80 16.73 -29.97 38.16
CA ALA A 80 17.94 -30.57 37.57
C ALA A 80 18.60 -29.61 36.55
N PHE A 81 17.82 -28.88 35.77
CA PHE A 81 18.33 -27.89 34.80
C PHE A 81 19.01 -26.70 35.50
N VAL A 82 18.42 -26.18 36.58
CA VAL A 82 18.99 -25.08 37.36
C VAL A 82 20.31 -25.50 38.03
N ILE A 83 20.38 -26.73 38.59
CA ILE A 83 21.60 -27.26 39.18
C ILE A 83 22.68 -27.48 38.11
N SER A 84 22.34 -28.04 36.95
CA SER A 84 23.30 -28.22 35.86
C SER A 84 23.80 -26.89 35.30
N PHE A 85 22.92 -25.91 35.22
CA PHE A 85 23.28 -24.54 34.76
C PHE A 85 24.18 -23.84 35.80
N ALA A 86 23.90 -23.98 37.08
CA ALA A 86 24.73 -23.43 38.13
C ALA A 86 26.14 -24.08 38.17
N ILE A 87 26.23 -25.41 37.97
CA ILE A 87 27.49 -26.11 37.86
C ILE A 87 28.26 -25.67 36.61
N LEU A 88 27.62 -25.53 35.49
CA LEU A 88 28.23 -25.02 34.25
C LEU A 88 28.72 -23.59 34.42
N LEU A 89 27.94 -22.73 35.08
CA LEU A 89 28.32 -21.35 35.38
C LEU A 89 29.52 -21.28 36.31
N VAL A 90 29.57 -22.11 37.35
CA VAL A 90 30.73 -22.20 38.27
C VAL A 90 31.96 -22.74 37.54
N LEU A 91 31.81 -23.75 36.67
CA LEU A 91 32.93 -24.26 35.86
C LEU A 91 33.42 -23.22 34.84
N LEU A 92 32.53 -22.43 34.26
CA LEU A 92 32.87 -21.31 33.37
C LEU A 92 33.62 -20.21 34.14
N LEU A 93 33.10 -19.81 35.29
CA LEU A 93 33.72 -18.79 36.13
C LEU A 93 35.09 -19.24 36.69
N THR A 94 35.25 -20.51 37.09
CA THR A 94 36.51 -21.05 37.57
C THR A 94 37.55 -21.25 36.46
N ASN A 95 37.13 -21.55 35.24
CA ASN A 95 38.00 -21.62 34.06
C ASN A 95 38.45 -20.24 33.61
N VAL A 96 37.58 -19.25 33.68
CA VAL A 96 37.89 -17.83 33.36
C VAL A 96 38.89 -17.27 34.40
N MET A 97 38.79 -17.68 35.69
CA MET A 97 39.72 -17.23 36.72
C MET A 97 41.09 -17.95 36.72
N LYS A 98 41.25 -19.09 36.03
CA LYS A 98 42.50 -19.83 35.91
C LYS A 98 43.41 -19.42 34.76
N THR A 99 42.91 -18.65 33.81
CA THR A 99 43.67 -18.07 32.69
C THR A 99 43.96 -16.60 32.95
N SER A 100 44.66 -16.30 34.03
CA SER A 100 45.31 -15.01 34.20
C SER A 100 46.60 -14.97 33.38
N GLY A 101 46.48 -14.75 32.13
CA GLY A 101 47.53 -14.51 31.18
C GLY A 101 46.86 -13.99 29.89
N GLU A 102 46.89 -12.67 29.74
CA GLU A 102 46.41 -11.84 28.60
C GLU A 102 44.95 -11.97 28.22
N PRO A 103 44.21 -10.87 28.08
CA PRO A 103 42.82 -10.88 27.60
C PRO A 103 42.80 -11.30 26.14
N SER A 104 42.59 -12.60 25.90
CA SER A 104 42.21 -13.06 24.57
C SER A 104 40.84 -12.44 24.27
N ASN A 105 40.86 -11.55 23.28
CA ASN A 105 39.77 -10.80 22.73
C ASN A 105 38.57 -11.72 22.34
N ILE A 106 37.64 -11.92 23.28
CA ILE A 106 36.33 -12.52 22.97
C ILE A 106 35.44 -11.37 22.54
N GLY A 107 35.83 -10.72 21.42
CA GLY A 107 35.13 -9.56 20.82
C GLY A 107 33.82 -9.88 20.13
N GLY A 108 33.11 -10.96 20.51
CA GLY A 108 31.88 -11.36 19.84
C GLY A 108 30.57 -11.06 20.58
N LEU A 109 30.62 -10.81 21.90
CA LEU A 109 29.40 -10.64 22.68
C LEU A 109 29.27 -9.30 23.42
N GLN A 110 30.37 -8.55 23.54
CA GLN A 110 30.37 -7.25 24.21
C GLN A 110 29.87 -6.11 23.28
N ASN A 111 29.97 -6.28 21.96
CA ASN A 111 29.51 -5.28 20.99
C ASN A 111 28.00 -5.33 20.74
N PHE A 112 27.25 -6.18 21.44
CA PHE A 112 25.78 -6.22 21.29
C PHE A 112 25.07 -5.17 22.15
N PHE A 113 25.75 -4.53 23.09
CA PHE A 113 25.14 -3.61 24.07
C PHE A 113 25.82 -2.24 24.19
N ASP A 114 27.02 -2.05 23.64
CA ASP A 114 27.73 -0.77 23.68
C ASP A 114 27.69 -0.13 22.25
N GLY A 115 26.89 0.92 22.12
CA GLY A 115 26.59 1.58 20.87
C GLY A 115 27.69 2.44 20.24
N GLU A 116 29.00 2.14 20.44
CA GLU A 116 30.07 3.03 19.97
C GLU A 116 30.98 2.49 18.84
N ASP A 117 30.98 1.20 18.52
CA ASP A 117 31.80 0.69 17.42
C ASP A 117 31.04 -0.24 16.50
N ARG A 118 30.17 0.34 15.65
CA ARG A 118 29.63 -0.35 14.50
C ARG A 118 30.73 -0.48 13.45
N ILE A 119 31.31 -1.68 13.29
CA ILE A 119 32.18 -1.96 12.14
C ILE A 119 31.31 -1.91 10.89
N VAL A 120 31.29 -0.76 10.25
CA VAL A 120 30.68 -0.60 8.94
C VAL A 120 31.61 -1.25 7.92
N TYR A 121 31.25 -2.43 7.41
CA TYR A 121 31.90 -2.99 6.24
C TYR A 121 31.47 -2.17 5.02
N VAL A 122 32.22 -1.12 4.70
CA VAL A 122 32.06 -0.40 3.44
C VAL A 122 32.62 -1.30 2.35
N ARG A 123 31.75 -1.83 1.48
CA ARG A 123 32.22 -2.33 0.20
C ARG A 123 32.61 -1.10 -0.63
N GLU A 124 33.88 -1.00 -0.99
CA GLU A 124 34.29 -0.03 -2.02
C GLU A 124 33.56 -0.36 -3.30
N HIS A 125 32.58 0.45 -3.64
CA HIS A 125 31.90 0.40 -4.93
C HIS A 125 32.43 1.54 -5.81
N ASP A 126 32.49 1.28 -7.12
CA ASP A 126 32.83 2.28 -8.13
C ASP A 126 31.87 3.49 -8.01
N SER A 127 32.37 4.55 -7.37
CA SER A 127 31.65 5.78 -7.05
C SER A 127 31.43 6.69 -8.27
N GLU A 128 31.70 6.24 -9.47
CA GLU A 128 31.52 7.05 -10.69
C GLU A 128 30.05 7.22 -11.11
N SER A 129 29.16 6.31 -10.73
CA SER A 129 27.74 6.38 -11.15
C SER A 129 26.81 7.13 -10.17
N GLY A 130 27.25 7.41 -8.93
CA GLY A 130 26.39 7.96 -7.88
C GLY A 130 25.31 7.00 -7.34
N VAL A 131 25.22 5.77 -7.89
CA VAL A 131 24.31 4.72 -7.46
C VAL A 131 24.82 4.08 -6.18
N LEU A 132 23.97 3.99 -5.16
CA LEU A 132 24.27 3.43 -3.86
C LEU A 132 23.84 1.96 -3.78
N THR A 133 24.59 1.18 -3.02
CA THR A 133 24.11 -0.16 -2.60
C THR A 133 22.93 -0.03 -1.63
N THR A 134 22.15 -1.08 -1.51
CA THR A 134 21.04 -1.13 -0.54
C THR A 134 21.51 -0.84 0.89
N GLN A 135 22.71 -1.29 1.26
CA GLN A 135 23.28 -1.02 2.57
C GLN A 135 23.63 0.46 2.76
N GLU A 136 24.24 1.10 1.75
CA GLU A 136 24.54 2.53 1.78
C GLU A 136 23.27 3.39 1.82
N ILE A 137 22.22 2.98 1.07
CA ILE A 137 20.90 3.63 1.15
C ILE A 137 20.34 3.53 2.57
N TYR A 138 20.43 2.34 3.17
CA TYR A 138 19.96 2.12 4.54
C TYR A 138 20.69 3.02 5.55
N ASP A 139 22.00 2.98 5.55
CA ASP A 139 22.82 3.74 6.51
C ASP A 139 22.64 5.26 6.33
N LYS A 140 22.47 5.73 5.09
CA LYS A 140 22.24 7.13 4.76
C LYS A 140 20.86 7.61 5.17
N CYS A 141 19.82 6.81 4.93
CA CYS A 141 18.43 7.25 5.04
C CYS A 141 17.77 6.88 6.38
N LEU A 142 18.25 5.85 7.09
CA LEU A 142 17.67 5.43 8.37
C LEU A 142 17.57 6.58 9.40
N PRO A 143 18.54 7.51 9.54
CA PRO A 143 18.42 8.63 10.48
C PRO A 143 17.25 9.57 10.19
N SER A 144 16.74 9.55 8.97
CA SER A 144 15.60 10.38 8.54
C SER A 144 14.26 9.65 8.65
N VAL A 145 14.24 8.33 8.94
CA VAL A 145 13.02 7.53 9.05
C VAL A 145 12.58 7.44 10.50
N VAL A 146 11.28 7.58 10.73
CA VAL A 146 10.70 7.52 12.06
C VAL A 146 9.61 6.46 12.16
N SER A 147 9.48 5.88 13.36
CA SER A 147 8.32 5.09 13.74
C SER A 147 7.27 6.01 14.36
N ILE A 148 6.01 5.76 14.08
CA ILE A 148 4.89 6.53 14.62
C ILE A 148 4.01 5.57 15.40
N SER A 149 3.82 5.83 16.69
CA SER A 149 2.87 5.12 17.54
C SER A 149 1.66 6.01 17.76
N VAL A 150 0.49 5.47 17.54
CA VAL A 150 -0.77 6.22 17.65
C VAL A 150 -1.72 5.60 18.65
N GLY A 151 -2.52 6.43 19.29
CA GLY A 151 -3.50 6.01 20.28
C GLY A 151 -4.81 6.77 20.19
N THR A 152 -5.87 6.13 20.68
CA THR A 152 -7.18 6.73 20.88
C THR A 152 -7.44 6.93 22.37
N SER A 153 -8.55 7.55 22.75
CA SER A 153 -8.98 7.64 24.16
C SER A 153 -9.16 6.27 24.84
N GLU A 154 -9.26 5.20 24.08
CA GLU A 154 -9.42 3.83 24.57
C GLU A 154 -8.08 3.10 24.76
N GLY A 155 -6.96 3.67 24.30
CA GLY A 155 -5.60 3.12 24.41
C GLY A 155 -4.79 3.14 23.11
N ALA A 156 -3.71 2.36 23.04
CA ALA A 156 -2.88 2.26 21.86
C ALA A 156 -3.68 1.69 20.69
N ALA A 157 -3.65 2.38 19.53
CA ALA A 157 -4.44 2.04 18.36
C ALA A 157 -3.61 1.40 17.24
N GLY A 158 -2.32 1.76 17.09
CA GLY A 158 -1.51 1.22 15.99
C GLY A 158 -0.13 1.82 15.87
N VAL A 159 0.55 1.37 14.81
CA VAL A 159 1.90 1.80 14.43
C VAL A 159 1.88 2.21 12.96
N GLY A 160 2.62 3.26 12.64
CA GLY A 160 2.90 3.71 11.30
C GLY A 160 4.36 4.11 11.16
N SER A 161 4.69 4.67 10.02
CA SER A 161 6.03 5.19 9.72
C SER A 161 5.93 6.60 9.16
N GLY A 162 7.05 7.30 9.15
CA GLY A 162 7.18 8.61 8.54
C GLY A 162 8.62 8.91 8.18
N PHE A 163 8.86 10.08 7.63
CA PHE A 163 10.21 10.56 7.37
C PHE A 163 10.34 12.07 7.61
N ILE A 164 11.49 12.44 8.10
CA ILE A 164 11.85 13.81 8.44
C ILE A 164 12.13 14.59 7.15
N ILE A 165 11.50 15.75 6.97
CA ILE A 165 11.72 16.64 5.83
C ILE A 165 12.39 17.96 6.19
N SER A 166 12.59 18.23 7.48
CA SER A 166 13.25 19.45 7.93
C SER A 166 14.05 19.23 9.21
N GLN A 167 15.11 20.00 9.41
CA GLN A 167 15.96 19.93 10.59
C GLN A 167 15.22 20.28 11.90
N ASN A 168 14.13 21.01 11.80
CA ASN A 168 13.34 21.48 12.94
C ASN A 168 12.08 20.63 13.19
N GLY A 169 12.00 19.38 12.68
CA GLY A 169 11.05 18.38 13.12
C GLY A 169 9.75 18.28 12.33
N TYR A 170 9.66 18.79 11.10
CA TYR A 170 8.55 18.44 10.21
C TYR A 170 8.74 17.04 9.64
N ILE A 171 7.69 16.24 9.70
CA ILE A 171 7.66 14.82 9.32
C ILE A 171 6.45 14.57 8.42
N VAL A 172 6.68 13.87 7.32
CA VAL A 172 5.63 13.40 6.41
C VAL A 172 5.23 11.98 6.77
N THR A 173 3.94 11.70 6.74
CA THR A 173 3.36 10.37 6.91
C THR A 173 2.08 10.22 6.08
N ALA A 174 1.48 9.04 6.08
CA ALA A 174 0.16 8.80 5.51
C ALA A 174 -0.94 9.33 6.44
N ASN A 175 -1.97 9.97 5.88
CA ASN A 175 -3.04 10.57 6.69
C ASN A 175 -3.79 9.54 7.54
N HIS A 176 -4.10 8.36 6.98
CA HIS A 176 -4.80 7.31 7.71
C HIS A 176 -4.05 6.79 8.95
N VAL A 177 -2.74 7.08 9.08
CA VAL A 177 -1.95 6.73 10.28
C VAL A 177 -2.32 7.64 11.45
N VAL A 178 -2.60 8.93 11.19
CA VAL A 178 -2.77 9.95 12.23
C VAL A 178 -4.20 10.49 12.34
N ASP A 179 -5.04 10.21 11.35
CA ASP A 179 -6.41 10.71 11.31
C ASP A 179 -7.26 10.13 12.46
N GLY A 180 -7.95 11.01 13.19
CA GLY A 180 -8.79 10.64 14.33
C GLY A 180 -8.01 10.15 15.56
N MET A 181 -6.67 10.22 15.57
CA MET A 181 -5.86 9.81 16.71
C MET A 181 -5.79 10.92 17.77
N THR A 182 -5.87 10.52 19.05
CA THR A 182 -5.82 11.45 20.20
C THR A 182 -4.41 11.63 20.76
N SER A 183 -3.52 10.68 20.49
CA SER A 183 -2.10 10.75 20.82
C SER A 183 -1.26 10.26 19.67
N ILE A 184 -0.20 10.98 19.36
CA ILE A 184 0.74 10.65 18.28
C ILE A 184 2.14 10.79 18.86
N SER A 185 2.90 9.73 18.81
CA SER A 185 4.27 9.67 19.31
C SER A 185 5.22 9.26 18.20
N VAL A 186 6.28 10.01 18.03
CA VAL A 186 7.34 9.76 17.06
C VAL A 186 8.56 9.20 17.78
N ILE A 187 9.08 8.10 17.27
CA ILE A 187 10.29 7.47 17.74
C ILE A 187 11.33 7.57 16.62
N LEU A 188 12.45 8.22 16.91
CA LEU A 188 13.58 8.36 15.99
C LEU A 188 14.36 7.04 15.90
N SER A 189 15.21 6.91 14.90
CA SER A 189 16.05 5.71 14.68
C SER A 189 17.08 5.47 15.82
N ASP A 190 17.41 6.50 16.59
CA ASP A 190 18.28 6.42 17.77
C ASP A 190 17.52 6.11 19.08
N GLY A 191 16.19 5.91 19.01
CA GLY A 191 15.33 5.59 20.13
C GLY A 191 14.78 6.80 20.89
N ARG A 192 15.14 8.03 20.55
CA ARG A 192 14.52 9.22 21.13
C ARG A 192 13.04 9.28 20.79
N PHE A 193 12.25 9.71 21.75
CA PHE A 193 10.78 9.71 21.69
C PHE A 193 10.24 11.12 21.86
N TYR A 194 9.28 11.49 21.02
CA TYR A 194 8.64 12.82 21.03
C TYR A 194 7.14 12.71 20.85
N GLU A 195 6.40 13.58 21.52
CA GLU A 195 4.99 13.83 21.18
C GLU A 195 4.93 14.66 19.89
N ALA A 196 4.06 14.28 18.97
CA ALA A 196 3.88 14.98 17.71
C ALA A 196 2.50 15.65 17.62
N LYS A 197 2.48 16.78 16.91
CA LYS A 197 1.24 17.51 16.58
C LYS A 197 0.97 17.34 15.10
N VAL A 198 -0.29 17.08 14.73
CA VAL A 198 -0.73 17.17 13.35
C VAL A 198 -0.76 18.65 12.96
N ILE A 199 0.00 19.02 11.92
CA ILE A 199 -0.04 20.35 11.31
C ILE A 199 -1.24 20.44 10.38
N ASP A 200 -1.36 19.43 9.48
CA ASP A 200 -2.48 19.27 8.56
C ASP A 200 -2.50 17.83 8.02
N GLY A 201 -3.66 17.40 7.54
CA GLY A 201 -3.85 16.08 6.94
C GLY A 201 -4.99 16.09 5.93
N ASN A 202 -4.86 15.27 4.90
CA ASN A 202 -5.83 15.22 3.82
C ASN A 202 -6.18 13.77 3.46
N ASP A 203 -7.40 13.36 3.76
CA ASP A 203 -7.91 12.02 3.49
C ASP A 203 -8.02 11.72 1.98
N PHE A 204 -8.31 12.74 1.16
CA PHE A 204 -8.45 12.56 -0.27
C PHE A 204 -7.15 12.16 -0.97
N THR A 205 -5.99 12.67 -0.48
CA THR A 205 -4.65 12.33 -0.99
C THR A 205 -3.90 11.36 -0.11
N ASP A 206 -4.39 11.09 1.10
CA ASP A 206 -3.73 10.27 2.12
C ASP A 206 -2.36 10.81 2.55
N ILE A 207 -2.19 12.13 2.62
CA ILE A 207 -0.97 12.79 3.06
C ILE A 207 -1.24 13.51 4.39
N ALA A 208 -0.31 13.38 5.33
CA ALA A 208 -0.29 14.20 6.54
C ALA A 208 1.10 14.78 6.81
N LEU A 209 1.12 15.98 7.38
CA LEU A 209 2.28 16.65 7.92
C LEU A 209 2.14 16.74 9.44
N ILE A 210 3.12 16.19 10.15
CA ILE A 210 3.19 16.26 11.61
C ILE A 210 4.48 16.97 12.04
N LYS A 211 4.52 17.42 13.29
CA LYS A 211 5.63 18.22 13.85
C LYS A 211 6.01 17.69 15.23
N ILE A 212 7.31 17.50 15.44
CA ILE A 212 7.92 17.30 16.75
C ILE A 212 8.77 18.52 17.13
N GLU A 213 8.89 18.82 18.40
CA GLU A 213 9.70 19.93 18.90
C GLU A 213 11.14 19.44 19.15
N GLU A 214 11.92 19.36 18.08
CA GLU A 214 13.33 18.99 18.09
C GLU A 214 14.06 19.70 16.95
N GLU A 215 15.34 19.98 17.18
CA GLU A 215 16.23 20.68 16.23
C GLU A 215 17.44 19.79 15.89
N GLY A 216 18.10 20.10 14.77
CA GLY A 216 19.30 19.38 14.36
C GLY A 216 19.04 17.98 13.80
N LEU A 217 17.79 17.69 13.44
CA LEU A 217 17.42 16.43 12.80
C LEU A 217 18.02 16.31 11.39
N THR A 218 18.11 15.10 10.90
CA THR A 218 18.59 14.79 9.55
C THR A 218 17.40 14.64 8.59
N PRO A 219 17.10 15.62 7.71
CA PRO A 219 16.04 15.47 6.72
C PRO A 219 16.46 14.46 5.64
N ILE A 220 15.51 13.70 5.12
CA ILE A 220 15.74 12.88 3.94
C ILE A 220 15.89 13.78 2.71
N LYS A 221 16.75 13.37 1.78
CA LYS A 221 16.84 14.08 0.49
C LYS A 221 15.63 13.71 -0.36
N ILE A 222 14.96 14.70 -0.95
CA ILE A 222 13.84 14.51 -1.86
C ILE A 222 14.38 14.37 -3.28
N GLY A 223 14.00 13.29 -3.96
CA GLY A 223 14.29 13.02 -5.36
C GLY A 223 13.06 13.23 -6.24
N SER A 224 13.22 13.07 -7.55
CA SER A 224 12.13 13.18 -8.52
C SER A 224 11.47 11.84 -8.76
N SER A 225 10.17 11.76 -8.47
CA SER A 225 9.36 10.57 -8.78
C SER A 225 9.05 10.45 -10.28
N SER A 226 9.11 11.55 -11.04
CA SER A 226 8.87 11.57 -12.48
C SER A 226 10.03 10.98 -13.29
N GLU A 227 11.23 10.93 -12.70
CA GLU A 227 12.42 10.34 -13.33
C GLU A 227 12.52 8.82 -13.15
N LEU A 228 11.70 8.22 -12.28
CA LEU A 228 11.66 6.78 -12.10
C LEU A 228 11.28 6.06 -13.39
N LEU A 229 11.91 4.94 -13.65
CA LEU A 229 11.57 4.03 -14.74
C LEU A 229 11.08 2.69 -14.17
N VAL A 230 10.27 1.98 -14.95
CA VAL A 230 9.89 0.60 -14.60
C VAL A 230 11.14 -0.27 -14.59
N GLY A 231 11.38 -0.95 -13.49
CA GLY A 231 12.58 -1.76 -13.27
C GLY A 231 13.62 -1.10 -12.35
N ASP A 232 13.53 0.21 -12.08
CA ASP A 232 14.44 0.88 -11.14
C ASP A 232 14.33 0.27 -9.75
N THR A 233 15.48 0.13 -9.09
CA THR A 233 15.53 -0.36 -7.71
C THR A 233 14.98 0.68 -6.76
N VAL A 234 14.10 0.25 -5.88
CA VAL A 234 13.56 1.08 -4.80
C VAL A 234 13.61 0.36 -3.46
N VAL A 235 13.73 1.14 -2.41
CA VAL A 235 13.84 0.66 -1.03
C VAL A 235 12.78 1.36 -0.18
N ALA A 236 12.09 0.60 0.67
CA ALA A 236 11.23 1.13 1.71
C ALA A 236 11.86 0.83 3.08
N ILE A 237 11.98 1.84 3.95
CA ILE A 237 12.48 1.68 5.32
C ILE A 237 11.37 2.16 6.26
N GLY A 238 10.89 1.30 7.14
CA GLY A 238 9.75 1.61 8.00
C GLY A 238 9.64 0.70 9.22
N THR A 239 8.43 0.63 9.79
CA THR A 239 8.14 -0.07 11.05
C THR A 239 6.98 -1.05 10.86
N PRO A 240 7.19 -2.18 10.17
CA PRO A 240 6.12 -3.14 9.90
C PRO A 240 5.60 -3.80 11.19
N ALA A 241 4.29 -3.92 11.31
CA ALA A 241 3.55 -4.66 12.32
C ALA A 241 3.69 -4.15 13.77
N SER A 242 4.87 -3.81 14.26
CA SER A 242 5.08 -3.31 15.63
C SER A 242 6.38 -2.53 15.74
N LEU A 243 6.53 -1.75 16.80
CA LEU A 243 7.74 -0.99 17.12
C LEU A 243 9.01 -1.89 17.26
N ASN A 244 8.84 -3.18 17.54
CA ASN A 244 9.96 -4.13 17.58
C ASN A 244 10.64 -4.34 16.23
N PHE A 245 9.97 -3.94 15.14
CA PHE A 245 10.48 -4.05 13.77
C PHE A 245 10.85 -2.68 13.19
N ALA A 246 11.05 -1.66 14.04
CA ALA A 246 11.47 -0.34 13.61
C ALA A 246 12.76 -0.41 12.77
N GLY A 247 12.84 0.39 11.71
CA GLY A 247 13.96 0.41 10.79
C GLY A 247 14.07 -0.82 9.87
N SER A 248 12.99 -1.59 9.69
CA SER A 248 12.99 -2.70 8.73
C SER A 248 13.07 -2.17 7.31
N LEU A 249 13.93 -2.83 6.52
CA LEU A 249 14.16 -2.51 5.12
C LEU A 249 13.50 -3.56 4.22
N ALA A 250 12.81 -3.09 3.19
CA ALA A 250 12.31 -3.90 2.08
C ALA A 250 12.83 -3.35 0.75
N THR A 251 13.41 -4.21 -0.08
CA THR A 251 13.85 -3.86 -1.43
C THR A 251 12.88 -4.37 -2.47
N GLY A 252 12.80 -3.66 -3.57
CA GLY A 252 12.02 -4.05 -4.73
C GLY A 252 12.36 -3.18 -5.93
N HIS A 253 11.43 -3.16 -6.88
CA HIS A 253 11.57 -2.38 -8.11
C HIS A 253 10.29 -1.60 -8.37
N VAL A 254 10.39 -0.55 -9.15
CA VAL A 254 9.22 0.11 -9.72
C VAL A 254 8.55 -0.86 -10.70
N SER A 255 7.35 -1.30 -10.38
CA SER A 255 6.56 -2.21 -11.22
C SER A 255 5.72 -1.45 -12.25
N TYR A 256 5.30 -0.22 -11.93
CA TYR A 256 4.57 0.68 -12.82
C TYR A 256 4.61 2.11 -12.29
N GLN A 257 4.77 3.09 -13.19
CA GLN A 257 4.61 4.51 -12.89
C GLN A 257 3.16 4.94 -13.10
N ASN A 258 2.72 5.94 -12.35
CA ASN A 258 1.43 6.61 -12.57
C ASN A 258 0.24 5.64 -12.74
N ARG A 259 0.21 4.56 -11.92
CA ARG A 259 -0.90 3.61 -11.89
C ARG A 259 -2.13 4.30 -11.33
N VAL A 260 -3.19 4.40 -12.15
CA VAL A 260 -4.47 4.88 -11.65
C VAL A 260 -5.15 3.74 -10.89
N PHE A 261 -5.25 3.91 -9.59
CA PHE A 261 -5.90 2.97 -8.69
C PHE A 261 -7.28 3.50 -8.29
N LYS A 262 -8.31 2.64 -8.38
CA LYS A 262 -9.68 3.00 -8.03
C LYS A 262 -10.00 2.48 -6.64
N LEU A 263 -10.35 3.37 -5.74
CA LEU A 263 -10.84 3.02 -4.42
C LEU A 263 -12.36 2.90 -4.45
N SER A 264 -12.87 1.81 -3.88
CA SER A 264 -14.31 1.54 -3.82
C SER A 264 -14.95 2.29 -2.66
N ASP A 265 -16.19 2.75 -2.85
CA ASP A 265 -17.07 3.31 -1.82
C ASP A 265 -17.73 2.23 -0.93
N GLY A 266 -17.36 0.95 -1.10
CA GLY A 266 -17.95 -0.17 -0.37
C GLY A 266 -19.32 -0.63 -0.91
N ASN A 267 -19.95 0.14 -1.78
CA ASN A 267 -21.26 -0.16 -2.39
C ASN A 267 -21.16 -0.58 -3.86
N GLY A 268 -19.94 -0.91 -4.31
CA GLY A 268 -19.67 -1.27 -5.71
C GLY A 268 -19.41 -0.08 -6.64
N GLY A 269 -19.43 1.15 -6.12
CA GLY A 269 -19.01 2.35 -6.82
C GLY A 269 -17.52 2.65 -6.63
N VAL A 270 -17.02 3.65 -7.35
CA VAL A 270 -15.67 4.21 -7.17
C VAL A 270 -15.80 5.52 -6.39
N GLU A 271 -15.16 5.59 -5.24
CA GLU A 271 -15.12 6.80 -4.40
C GLU A 271 -14.13 7.82 -4.94
N LYS A 272 -12.89 7.37 -5.16
CA LYS A 272 -11.82 8.20 -5.71
C LYS A 272 -10.85 7.36 -6.56
N LYS A 273 -10.13 8.04 -7.43
CA LYS A 273 -8.99 7.48 -8.19
C LYS A 273 -7.72 8.10 -7.65
N MET A 274 -6.70 7.30 -7.41
CA MET A 274 -5.37 7.79 -7.03
C MET A 274 -4.34 7.42 -8.09
N THR A 275 -3.45 8.35 -8.40
CA THR A 275 -2.30 8.10 -9.28
C THR A 275 -1.11 7.76 -8.40
N LEU A 276 -0.61 6.53 -8.50
CA LEU A 276 0.38 5.97 -7.57
C LEU A 276 1.54 5.31 -8.32
N ILE A 277 2.70 5.25 -7.67
CA ILE A 277 3.80 4.39 -8.05
C ILE A 277 3.48 2.99 -7.55
N GLN A 278 3.51 1.99 -8.44
CA GLN A 278 3.42 0.59 -8.06
C GLN A 278 4.81 0.01 -7.88
N THR A 279 5.03 -0.72 -6.79
CA THR A 279 6.28 -1.43 -6.50
C THR A 279 6.02 -2.83 -5.97
N ASN A 280 6.99 -3.73 -6.14
CA ASN A 280 7.01 -5.04 -5.50
C ASN A 280 7.84 -5.08 -4.21
N ALA A 281 8.38 -3.94 -3.75
CA ALA A 281 8.96 -3.84 -2.42
C ALA A 281 7.89 -4.21 -1.38
N LEU A 282 8.15 -5.27 -0.60
CA LEU A 282 7.16 -5.79 0.33
C LEU A 282 6.92 -4.82 1.48
N VAL A 283 5.77 -4.16 1.46
CA VAL A 283 5.30 -3.36 2.59
C VAL A 283 4.18 -4.09 3.32
N ASN A 284 4.16 -3.95 4.63
CA ASN A 284 3.15 -4.51 5.51
C ASN A 284 2.50 -3.39 6.33
N PRO A 285 1.33 -3.62 6.97
CA PRO A 285 0.78 -2.67 7.92
C PRO A 285 1.85 -2.18 8.91
N GLY A 286 1.93 -0.87 9.12
CA GLY A 286 2.99 -0.21 9.88
C GLY A 286 4.08 0.44 9.02
N ASN A 287 4.26 0.02 7.76
CA ASN A 287 5.11 0.75 6.79
C ASN A 287 4.38 1.95 6.16
N SER A 288 3.06 2.10 6.36
CA SER A 288 2.31 3.26 5.89
C SER A 288 2.97 4.56 6.32
N GLY A 289 3.18 5.47 5.37
CA GLY A 289 3.87 6.74 5.57
C GLY A 289 5.39 6.69 5.45
N CYS A 290 6.03 5.51 5.35
CA CYS A 290 7.47 5.44 5.15
C CYS A 290 7.89 5.95 3.76
N PRO A 291 9.14 6.40 3.59
CA PRO A 291 9.64 6.81 2.29
C PRO A 291 9.83 5.60 1.36
N LEU A 292 9.46 5.75 0.09
CA LEU A 292 9.99 4.95 -1.01
C LEU A 292 11.23 5.68 -1.53
N ILE A 293 12.39 5.01 -1.54
CA ILE A 293 13.71 5.59 -1.75
C ILE A 293 14.30 5.01 -3.02
N ASN A 294 14.89 5.86 -3.88
CA ASN A 294 15.58 5.45 -5.10
C ASN A 294 17.02 4.98 -4.81
N GLU A 295 17.71 4.53 -5.84
CA GLU A 295 19.09 4.04 -5.77
C GLU A 295 20.14 5.13 -5.47
N TYR A 296 19.76 6.42 -5.40
CA TYR A 296 20.60 7.53 -4.99
C TYR A 296 20.41 7.90 -3.51
N GLY A 297 19.55 7.16 -2.78
CA GLY A 297 19.19 7.44 -1.40
C GLY A 297 18.34 8.70 -1.27
N GLU A 298 17.42 8.92 -2.19
CA GLU A 298 16.48 10.02 -2.21
C GLU A 298 15.06 9.50 -2.12
N ALA A 299 14.21 10.12 -1.29
CA ALA A 299 12.80 9.77 -1.22
C ALA A 299 12.08 10.22 -2.50
N VAL A 300 11.35 9.31 -3.12
CA VAL A 300 10.59 9.52 -4.36
C VAL A 300 9.10 9.23 -4.19
N GLY A 301 8.69 8.64 -3.07
CA GLY A 301 7.29 8.35 -2.79
C GLY A 301 6.98 8.22 -1.31
N ILE A 302 5.70 8.32 -0.96
CA ILE A 302 5.15 8.05 0.37
C ILE A 302 4.40 6.73 0.27
N VAL A 303 4.85 5.71 0.98
CA VAL A 303 4.17 4.40 0.99
C VAL A 303 2.79 4.55 1.64
N THR A 304 1.74 4.17 0.93
CA THR A 304 0.37 4.35 1.42
C THR A 304 -0.39 3.05 1.59
N MET A 305 -0.39 2.18 0.59
CA MET A 305 -1.23 1.00 0.63
C MET A 305 -0.58 -0.25 0.07
N LYS A 306 -1.10 -1.40 0.50
CA LYS A 306 -0.90 -2.70 -0.10
C LYS A 306 -2.27 -3.24 -0.50
N LEU A 307 -2.39 -3.85 -1.67
CA LEU A 307 -3.59 -4.61 -1.99
C LEU A 307 -3.70 -5.80 -1.04
N ASN A 308 -4.70 -5.71 -0.16
CA ASN A 308 -4.91 -6.73 0.87
C ASN A 308 -5.81 -7.83 0.30
N SER A 309 -5.20 -8.81 -0.35
CA SER A 309 -5.90 -10.03 -0.71
C SER A 309 -4.90 -11.20 -0.65
N ASN A 310 -5.39 -12.35 -0.28
CA ASN A 310 -4.61 -13.58 -0.31
C ASN A 310 -4.10 -13.95 -1.72
N TYR A 311 -4.50 -13.18 -2.75
CA TYR A 311 -4.19 -13.39 -4.16
C TYR A 311 -3.21 -12.38 -4.76
N TYR A 312 -2.85 -11.29 -4.04
CA TYR A 312 -2.06 -10.17 -4.60
C TYR A 312 -0.85 -9.85 -3.74
N GLU A 313 0.08 -10.79 -3.60
CA GLU A 313 1.37 -10.50 -2.95
C GLU A 313 2.26 -9.64 -3.87
N GLY A 314 3.06 -8.75 -3.25
CA GLY A 314 4.00 -7.90 -3.99
C GLY A 314 3.36 -6.76 -4.80
N MET A 315 2.09 -6.42 -4.56
CA MET A 315 1.44 -5.25 -5.13
C MET A 315 1.31 -4.15 -4.07
N CYS A 316 2.31 -3.30 -4.01
CA CYS A 316 2.41 -2.20 -3.07
C CYS A 316 2.41 -0.86 -3.82
N PHE A 317 1.98 0.22 -3.16
CA PHE A 317 1.77 1.50 -3.79
C PHE A 317 2.30 2.65 -2.95
N ALA A 318 2.86 3.65 -3.63
CA ALA A 318 3.33 4.89 -3.01
C ALA A 318 2.81 6.12 -3.76
N ILE A 319 2.55 7.18 -3.03
CA ILE A 319 2.17 8.49 -3.56
C ILE A 319 3.43 9.14 -4.13
N PRO A 320 3.44 9.60 -5.40
CA PRO A 320 4.60 10.27 -5.99
C PRO A 320 4.95 11.57 -5.26
N LEU A 321 6.22 11.74 -4.88
CA LEU A 321 6.63 12.94 -4.12
C LEU A 321 6.61 14.22 -4.96
N ASP A 322 6.82 14.17 -6.27
CA ASP A 322 6.69 15.37 -7.13
C ASP A 322 5.28 15.98 -7.05
N ALA A 323 4.25 15.14 -6.90
CA ALA A 323 2.88 15.58 -6.72
C ALA A 323 2.56 15.95 -5.25
N ALA A 324 3.20 15.28 -4.29
CA ALA A 324 2.94 15.44 -2.87
C ALA A 324 3.63 16.69 -2.28
N MET A 325 4.86 17.00 -2.67
CA MET A 325 5.64 18.09 -2.07
C MET A 325 4.97 19.46 -2.14
N PRO A 326 4.35 19.89 -3.26
CA PRO A 326 3.62 21.17 -3.29
C PRO A 326 2.46 21.22 -2.29
N ILE A 327 1.79 20.09 -2.03
CA ILE A 327 0.72 19.98 -1.04
C ILE A 327 1.31 20.08 0.37
N ILE A 328 2.39 19.34 0.65
CA ILE A 328 3.09 19.34 1.95
C ILE A 328 3.62 20.73 2.29
N GLU A 329 4.19 21.45 1.34
CA GLU A 329 4.65 22.83 1.52
C GLU A 329 3.48 23.78 1.83
N ALA A 330 2.35 23.61 1.13
CA ALA A 330 1.16 24.41 1.40
C ALA A 330 0.55 24.09 2.77
N MET A 331 0.53 22.83 3.20
CA MET A 331 0.15 22.41 4.56
C MET A 331 1.03 23.09 5.61
N ARG A 332 2.36 23.04 5.43
CA ARG A 332 3.32 23.70 6.33
C ARG A 332 3.07 25.19 6.46
N ASP A 333 2.78 25.84 5.34
CA ASP A 333 2.61 27.31 5.27
C ASP A 333 1.18 27.76 5.60
N GLY A 334 0.25 26.84 5.87
CA GLY A 334 -1.18 27.12 6.11
C GLY A 334 -1.90 27.71 4.89
N LYS A 335 -1.48 27.35 3.67
CA LYS A 335 -2.03 27.82 2.41
C LYS A 335 -3.08 26.85 1.86
N ASP A 336 -4.01 27.37 1.05
CA ASP A 336 -4.95 26.54 0.31
C ASP A 336 -4.23 25.73 -0.79
N TYR A 337 -4.43 24.41 -0.77
CA TYR A 337 -3.87 23.45 -1.73
C TYR A 337 -4.94 22.66 -2.51
N THR A 338 -6.20 23.10 -2.43
CA THR A 338 -7.34 22.40 -3.04
C THR A 338 -7.13 22.13 -4.52
N VAL A 339 -6.52 23.06 -5.25
CA VAL A 339 -6.22 22.93 -6.68
C VAL A 339 -5.14 21.91 -6.99
N LEU A 340 -4.29 21.56 -6.02
CA LEU A 340 -3.18 20.61 -6.17
C LEU A 340 -3.61 19.15 -5.96
N LEU A 341 -4.73 18.92 -5.27
CA LEU A 341 -5.20 17.57 -4.92
C LEU A 341 -5.38 16.69 -6.16
N GLY A 342 -5.79 17.28 -7.28
CA GLY A 342 -6.03 16.58 -8.55
C GLY A 342 -4.81 15.89 -9.16
N ALA A 343 -3.60 16.26 -8.74
CA ALA A 343 -2.37 15.60 -9.17
C ALA A 343 -2.22 14.18 -8.60
N ILE A 344 -2.81 13.93 -7.41
CA ILE A 344 -2.73 12.64 -6.71
C ILE A 344 -4.07 11.92 -6.77
N SER A 345 -5.18 12.61 -6.42
CA SER A 345 -6.50 12.03 -6.28
C SER A 345 -7.55 12.79 -7.07
N GLN A 346 -8.42 12.04 -7.71
CA GLN A 346 -9.51 12.60 -8.49
C GLN A 346 -10.81 11.85 -8.16
N TYR A 347 -11.91 12.58 -8.11
CA TYR A 347 -13.22 11.94 -8.16
C TYR A 347 -13.43 11.30 -9.54
N PRO A 348 -14.07 10.11 -9.61
CA PRO A 348 -14.45 9.55 -10.89
C PRO A 348 -15.45 10.46 -11.58
N ALA A 349 -15.30 10.62 -12.89
CA ALA A 349 -16.35 11.26 -13.68
C ALA A 349 -17.58 10.35 -13.74
N LYS A 350 -18.75 10.89 -13.41
CA LYS A 350 -20.02 10.13 -13.36
C LYS A 350 -21.05 10.74 -14.29
N LEU A 351 -21.79 9.87 -14.98
CA LEU A 351 -22.97 10.29 -15.75
C LEU A 351 -24.20 10.50 -14.82
N GLY A 352 -24.16 9.93 -13.62
CA GLY A 352 -25.20 10.08 -12.60
C GLY A 352 -26.47 9.27 -12.90
N VAL A 353 -26.34 8.11 -13.52
CA VAL A 353 -27.44 7.22 -13.89
C VAL A 353 -27.25 5.82 -13.32
N GLN A 354 -28.33 5.19 -12.90
CA GLN A 354 -28.40 3.74 -12.73
C GLN A 354 -28.91 3.12 -14.04
N ILE A 355 -28.25 2.06 -14.47
CA ILE A 355 -28.47 1.46 -15.79
C ILE A 355 -28.73 -0.02 -15.69
N SER A 356 -29.52 -0.53 -16.65
CA SER A 356 -29.66 -1.95 -16.90
C SER A 356 -29.20 -2.29 -18.32
N VAL A 357 -28.72 -3.52 -18.52
CA VAL A 357 -28.33 -4.02 -19.84
C VAL A 357 -29.57 -4.28 -20.67
N THR A 358 -29.57 -3.81 -21.91
CA THR A 358 -30.65 -4.00 -22.86
C THR A 358 -30.13 -4.01 -24.30
N THR A 359 -31.03 -4.18 -25.26
CA THR A 359 -30.77 -3.98 -26.70
C THR A 359 -31.74 -2.96 -27.26
N VAL A 360 -31.28 -2.23 -28.27
CA VAL A 360 -32.17 -1.34 -29.05
C VAL A 360 -33.15 -2.20 -29.80
N PRO A 361 -34.48 -1.97 -29.67
CA PRO A 361 -35.52 -2.89 -30.17
C PRO A 361 -35.44 -3.19 -31.67
N GLU A 362 -35.16 -2.18 -32.51
CA GLU A 362 -35.19 -2.32 -33.97
C GLU A 362 -33.88 -2.86 -34.56
N THR A 363 -32.73 -2.59 -33.89
CA THR A 363 -31.42 -2.94 -34.45
C THR A 363 -30.78 -4.14 -33.75
N GLY A 364 -31.24 -4.51 -32.54
CA GLY A 364 -30.61 -5.50 -31.70
C GLY A 364 -29.27 -5.02 -31.12
N GLU A 365 -28.91 -3.76 -31.32
CA GLU A 365 -27.67 -3.17 -30.83
C GLU A 365 -27.63 -3.15 -29.30
N PHE A 366 -26.47 -3.47 -28.70
CA PHE A 366 -26.26 -3.36 -27.25
C PHE A 366 -26.46 -1.92 -26.78
N GLY A 367 -27.16 -1.75 -25.67
CA GLY A 367 -27.32 -0.47 -25.02
C GLY A 367 -27.54 -0.60 -23.52
N LEU A 368 -27.43 0.52 -22.86
CA LEU A 368 -27.62 0.64 -21.42
C LEU A 368 -28.84 1.55 -21.16
N LYS A 369 -29.90 0.95 -20.68
CA LYS A 369 -31.15 1.66 -20.39
C LYS A 369 -31.05 2.39 -19.07
N ILE A 370 -31.41 3.66 -19.04
CA ILE A 370 -31.50 4.45 -17.82
C ILE A 370 -32.71 3.99 -17.01
N GLU A 371 -32.48 3.47 -15.82
CA GLU A 371 -33.55 3.08 -14.89
C GLU A 371 -33.83 4.18 -13.87
N GLN A 372 -32.81 4.92 -13.46
CA GLN A 372 -32.92 5.98 -12.46
C GLN A 372 -31.76 6.97 -12.56
N PHE A 373 -31.95 8.21 -12.14
CA PHE A 373 -30.90 9.18 -11.91
C PHE A 373 -30.46 9.10 -10.43
N THR A 374 -29.14 9.05 -10.18
CA THR A 374 -28.60 8.97 -8.81
C THR A 374 -28.71 10.29 -8.06
N GLU A 375 -28.57 11.41 -8.80
CA GLU A 375 -28.74 12.77 -8.28
C GLU A 375 -29.43 13.66 -9.33
N ASN A 376 -30.47 14.36 -8.92
CA ASN A 376 -31.23 15.28 -9.80
C ASN A 376 -30.44 16.54 -10.19
N THR A 377 -29.28 16.78 -9.55
CA THR A 377 -28.42 17.92 -9.82
C THR A 377 -27.53 17.72 -11.04
N TYR A 378 -27.29 16.49 -11.44
CA TYR A 378 -26.45 16.20 -12.60
C TYR A 378 -27.11 16.66 -13.93
N ASP A 379 -26.27 17.06 -14.87
CA ASP A 379 -26.72 17.56 -16.17
C ASP A 379 -27.48 16.48 -16.96
N ALA A 380 -27.09 15.21 -16.79
CA ALA A 380 -27.80 14.07 -17.38
C ALA A 380 -29.27 14.01 -16.96
N ALA A 381 -29.60 14.24 -15.69
CA ALA A 381 -30.98 14.24 -15.19
C ALA A 381 -31.86 15.34 -15.79
N ARG A 382 -31.24 16.41 -16.31
CA ARG A 382 -31.95 17.53 -16.97
C ARG A 382 -32.17 17.29 -18.45
N LYS A 383 -31.37 16.44 -19.07
CA LYS A 383 -31.30 16.28 -20.54
C LYS A 383 -31.75 14.91 -21.02
N LEU A 384 -31.52 13.87 -20.24
CA LEU A 384 -31.93 12.50 -20.51
C LEU A 384 -33.20 12.15 -19.73
N LYS A 385 -33.80 11.00 -20.06
CA LYS A 385 -35.00 10.49 -19.38
C LYS A 385 -34.81 9.03 -18.96
N VAL A 386 -35.51 8.62 -17.92
CA VAL A 386 -35.68 7.21 -17.61
C VAL A 386 -36.28 6.50 -18.83
N GLY A 387 -35.72 5.37 -19.21
CA GLY A 387 -36.06 4.61 -20.40
C GLY A 387 -35.19 4.88 -21.63
N ASP A 388 -34.36 5.96 -21.65
CA ASP A 388 -33.39 6.17 -22.73
C ASP A 388 -32.36 5.03 -22.74
N ILE A 389 -31.97 4.58 -23.93
CA ILE A 389 -30.98 3.52 -24.11
C ILE A 389 -29.69 4.17 -24.64
N ILE A 390 -28.69 4.28 -23.79
CA ILE A 390 -27.39 4.85 -24.15
C ILE A 390 -26.58 3.80 -24.92
N THR A 391 -26.00 4.20 -26.06
CA THR A 391 -25.23 3.32 -26.96
C THR A 391 -23.82 3.78 -27.22
N HIS A 392 -23.53 5.11 -27.16
CA HIS A 392 -22.19 5.65 -27.39
C HIS A 392 -21.87 6.75 -26.38
N LEU A 393 -20.57 6.89 -26.08
CA LEU A 393 -20.00 8.03 -25.34
C LEU A 393 -18.86 8.63 -26.16
N ASN A 394 -18.88 9.94 -26.39
CA ASN A 394 -17.93 10.65 -27.26
C ASN A 394 -17.75 9.98 -28.63
N GLY A 395 -18.86 9.54 -29.24
CA GLY A 395 -18.87 8.84 -30.51
C GLY A 395 -18.34 7.40 -30.48
N VAL A 396 -17.87 6.92 -29.33
CA VAL A 396 -17.34 5.56 -29.16
C VAL A 396 -18.45 4.63 -28.70
N LYS A 397 -18.75 3.60 -29.51
CA LYS A 397 -19.66 2.53 -29.15
C LYS A 397 -19.09 1.67 -28.06
N PHE A 398 -19.95 1.17 -27.18
CA PHE A 398 -19.60 0.19 -26.16
C PHE A 398 -20.55 -1.00 -26.20
N ASN A 399 -20.08 -2.18 -25.76
CA ASN A 399 -20.84 -3.43 -25.78
C ASN A 399 -20.97 -4.05 -24.37
N SER A 400 -20.58 -3.31 -23.34
CA SER A 400 -20.76 -3.67 -21.94
C SER A 400 -20.79 -2.44 -21.05
N SER A 401 -21.32 -2.59 -19.83
CA SER A 401 -21.26 -1.55 -18.80
C SER A 401 -19.82 -1.27 -18.38
N SER A 402 -18.96 -2.29 -18.42
CA SER A 402 -17.53 -2.15 -18.13
C SER A 402 -16.82 -1.28 -19.16
N GLU A 403 -17.17 -1.39 -20.45
CA GLU A 403 -16.61 -0.52 -21.50
C GLU A 403 -17.07 0.94 -21.31
N LEU A 404 -18.34 1.19 -20.97
CA LEU A 404 -18.79 2.53 -20.60
C LEU A 404 -17.98 3.08 -19.40
N SER A 405 -17.75 2.25 -18.37
CA SER A 405 -16.92 2.65 -17.23
C SER A 405 -15.49 3.01 -17.66
N MET A 406 -14.87 2.22 -18.54
CA MET A 406 -13.53 2.52 -19.08
C MET A 406 -13.50 3.82 -19.91
N LEU A 407 -14.58 4.15 -20.62
CA LEU A 407 -14.68 5.44 -21.34
C LEU A 407 -14.81 6.61 -20.36
N LEU A 408 -15.66 6.47 -19.33
CA LEU A 408 -15.81 7.49 -18.29
C LEU A 408 -14.53 7.68 -17.46
N ASP A 409 -13.71 6.62 -17.30
CA ASP A 409 -12.42 6.70 -16.60
C ASP A 409 -11.41 7.63 -17.30
N LYS A 410 -11.55 7.82 -18.59
CA LYS A 410 -10.71 8.74 -19.37
C LYS A 410 -11.20 10.19 -19.29
N CYS A 411 -12.35 10.42 -18.69
CA CYS A 411 -12.95 11.74 -18.54
C CYS A 411 -12.72 12.29 -17.13
N SER A 412 -12.81 13.60 -17.02
CA SER A 412 -12.73 14.33 -15.75
C SER A 412 -14.10 14.81 -15.28
N PRO A 413 -14.36 14.93 -13.97
CA PRO A 413 -15.55 15.60 -13.47
C PRO A 413 -15.66 17.02 -14.03
N GLY A 414 -16.86 17.41 -14.46
CA GLY A 414 -17.09 18.70 -15.10
C GLY A 414 -16.82 18.74 -16.60
N GLU A 415 -16.20 17.71 -17.17
CA GLU A 415 -16.04 17.58 -18.62
C GLU A 415 -17.38 17.38 -19.31
N THR A 416 -17.49 17.94 -20.52
CA THR A 416 -18.69 17.77 -21.36
C THR A 416 -18.42 16.69 -22.39
N VAL A 417 -19.25 15.65 -22.38
CA VAL A 417 -19.17 14.49 -23.29
C VAL A 417 -20.39 14.43 -24.18
N SER A 418 -20.26 13.89 -25.39
CA SER A 418 -21.40 13.54 -26.18
C SER A 418 -21.97 12.17 -25.79
N VAL A 419 -23.26 12.06 -25.67
CA VAL A 419 -23.98 10.83 -25.34
C VAL A 419 -24.95 10.54 -26.48
N THR A 420 -24.75 9.43 -27.20
CA THR A 420 -25.72 8.93 -28.16
C THR A 420 -26.67 7.97 -27.46
N TYR A 421 -27.96 8.22 -27.60
CA TYR A 421 -29.00 7.40 -26.99
C TYR A 421 -30.15 7.17 -27.96
N TYR A 422 -30.91 6.10 -27.73
CA TYR A 422 -32.11 5.75 -28.47
C TYR A 422 -33.33 6.07 -27.63
N ARG A 423 -34.30 6.78 -28.24
CA ARG A 423 -35.58 7.16 -27.64
C ARG A 423 -36.64 7.25 -28.75
N ASP A 424 -37.84 6.74 -28.53
CA ASP A 424 -39.00 6.88 -29.40
C ASP A 424 -38.72 6.50 -30.87
N GLY A 425 -38.00 5.39 -31.10
CA GLY A 425 -37.70 4.92 -32.47
C GLY A 425 -36.53 5.61 -33.16
N GLN A 426 -35.80 6.52 -32.49
CA GLN A 426 -34.73 7.30 -33.10
C GLN A 426 -33.47 7.41 -32.23
N TYR A 427 -32.30 7.41 -32.89
CA TYR A 427 -31.05 7.79 -32.26
C TYR A 427 -30.96 9.32 -32.19
N GLN A 428 -30.51 9.78 -31.03
CA GLN A 428 -30.28 11.19 -30.73
C GLN A 428 -28.91 11.34 -30.06
N GLU A 429 -28.30 12.50 -30.25
CA GLU A 429 -27.05 12.86 -29.57
C GLU A 429 -27.24 14.12 -28.74
N ILE A 430 -26.63 14.13 -27.57
CA ILE A 430 -26.71 15.23 -26.63
C ILE A 430 -25.40 15.41 -25.91
N TYR A 431 -25.07 16.63 -25.53
CA TYR A 431 -23.90 16.96 -24.73
C TYR A 431 -24.28 17.04 -23.26
N VAL A 432 -23.58 16.26 -22.44
CA VAL A 432 -23.82 16.15 -21.00
C VAL A 432 -22.54 16.49 -20.23
N ARG A 433 -22.67 17.36 -19.24
CA ARG A 433 -21.57 17.64 -18.31
C ARG A 433 -21.54 16.57 -17.23
N LEU A 434 -20.38 15.91 -17.07
CA LEU A 434 -20.19 14.85 -16.09
C LEU A 434 -20.15 15.42 -14.66
N GLY A 435 -20.74 14.69 -13.73
CA GLY A 435 -20.63 14.94 -12.28
C GLY A 435 -19.38 14.27 -11.67
N ARG A 436 -19.26 14.37 -10.35
CA ARG A 436 -18.23 13.72 -9.53
C ARG A 436 -18.84 12.68 -8.59
#